data_20552bf12a2bc8548afb9720461bc0d8
#
_entry.id   20552bf12a2bc8548afb9720461bc0d8
#
_cell.length_a   1.000
_cell.length_b   1.000
_cell.length_c   1.000
_cell.angle_alpha   90.00
_cell.angle_beta   90.00
_cell.angle_gamma   90.00
#
_symmetry.space_group_name_H-M   'P 1'
#
loop_
_entity.id
_entity.type
_entity.pdbx_description
1 polymer ?
#
loop_
_entity_poly.entity_id
_entity_poly.type
_entity_poly.pdbx_seq_one_letter_code
_entity_poly.pdbx_strand_id
1 'polypeptide(L)'
;MNKILLYFALFLSSNVFADQDKTINLIVENCKSCHNLNIQVTKKIPDMNNLEKEEFIRLMTKYKNDKDNSVMNRISRVFTDNDILKIADKIYGKK
;
A
#
# COMPACT_ATOMS: atom_id res chain seq x y z
N MET A 1 18.83 -15.15 36.34
CA MET A 1 19.20 -15.02 34.92
C MET A 1 18.08 -15.32 33.97
N ASN A 2 17.29 -16.35 34.22
CA ASN A 2 16.21 -16.72 33.31
C ASN A 2 15.09 -15.67 33.21
N LYS A 3 14.89 -14.87 34.26
CA LYS A 3 13.88 -13.83 34.27
C LYS A 3 14.22 -12.67 33.30
N ILE A 4 15.48 -12.37 33.15
CA ILE A 4 15.95 -11.29 32.28
C ILE A 4 15.73 -11.66 30.80
N LEU A 5 15.97 -12.92 30.44
CA LEU A 5 15.73 -13.41 29.09
C LEU A 5 14.27 -13.39 28.71
N LEU A 6 13.37 -13.72 29.67
CA LEU A 6 11.94 -13.67 29.45
C LEU A 6 11.44 -12.24 29.21
N TYR A 7 11.92 -11.28 29.96
CA TYR A 7 11.57 -9.88 29.76
C TYR A 7 12.05 -9.35 28.41
N PHE A 8 13.22 -9.78 28.00
CA PHE A 8 13.77 -9.38 26.72
C PHE A 8 12.93 -9.91 25.54
N ALA A 9 12.50 -11.16 25.63
CA ALA A 9 11.64 -11.76 24.59
C ALA A 9 10.27 -11.08 24.51
N LEU A 10 9.68 -10.72 25.63
CA LEU A 10 8.41 -10.00 25.68
C LEU A 10 8.52 -8.61 25.10
N PHE A 11 9.66 -7.94 25.31
CA PHE A 11 9.88 -6.61 24.79
C PHE A 11 9.98 -6.60 23.27
N LEU A 12 10.58 -7.63 22.69
CA LEU A 12 10.72 -7.72 21.23
C LEU A 12 9.39 -7.99 20.53
N SER A 13 8.45 -8.69 21.19
CA SER A 13 7.18 -9.04 20.56
C SER A 13 6.18 -7.90 20.51
N SER A 14 6.39 -6.81 21.25
CA SER A 14 5.42 -5.72 21.33
C SER A 14 5.54 -4.69 20.21
N ASN A 15 6.56 -4.77 19.36
CA ASN A 15 6.81 -3.76 18.34
C ASN A 15 6.24 -4.10 16.96
N VAL A 16 5.69 -5.30 16.77
CA VAL A 16 5.28 -5.78 15.45
C VAL A 16 4.00 -5.13 14.95
N PHE A 17 3.09 -4.75 15.85
CA PHE A 17 1.77 -4.26 15.47
C PHE A 17 1.70 -2.76 15.19
N ALA A 18 2.69 -1.99 15.63
CA ALA A 18 2.67 -0.54 15.46
C ALA A 18 3.10 -0.09 14.06
N ASP A 19 3.73 -0.97 13.28
CA ASP A 19 4.35 -0.60 12.01
C ASP A 19 3.42 -0.68 10.80
N GLN A 20 2.27 -1.35 10.91
CA GLN A 20 1.39 -1.55 9.76
C GLN A 20 0.80 -0.25 9.24
N ASP A 21 0.33 0.62 10.13
CA ASP A 21 -0.24 1.90 9.71
C ASP A 21 0.82 2.81 9.09
N LYS A 22 2.01 2.82 9.65
CA LYS A 22 3.13 3.58 9.11
C LYS A 22 3.54 3.05 7.73
N THR A 23 3.53 1.73 7.57
CA THR A 23 3.86 1.10 6.29
C THR A 23 2.84 1.48 5.22
N ILE A 24 1.56 1.45 5.54
CA ILE A 24 0.50 1.85 4.60
C ILE A 24 0.66 3.33 4.22
N ASN A 25 0.98 4.19 5.18
CA ASN A 25 1.23 5.61 4.89
C ASN A 25 2.40 5.80 3.93
N LEU A 26 3.48 5.07 4.12
CA LEU A 26 4.64 5.14 3.24
C LEU A 26 4.31 4.63 1.84
N ILE A 27 3.54 3.56 1.75
CA ILE A 27 3.10 3.02 0.46
C ILE A 27 2.27 4.06 -0.29
N VAL A 28 1.33 4.70 0.39
CA VAL A 28 0.48 5.73 -0.23
C VAL A 28 1.32 6.92 -0.70
N GLU A 29 2.30 7.34 0.09
CA GLU A 29 3.19 8.43 -0.32
C GLU A 29 4.00 8.05 -1.56
N ASN A 30 4.45 6.80 -1.65
CA ASN A 30 5.14 6.31 -2.84
C ASN A 30 4.22 6.30 -4.06
N CYS A 31 2.97 5.92 -3.89
CA CYS A 31 1.99 5.99 -4.98
C CYS A 31 1.82 7.42 -5.48
N LYS A 32 1.69 8.36 -4.56
CA LYS A 32 1.50 9.76 -4.88
C LYS A 32 2.71 10.37 -5.58
N SER A 33 3.90 9.84 -5.33
CA SER A 33 5.10 10.38 -5.97
C SER A 33 5.07 10.21 -7.50
N CYS A 34 4.38 9.19 -7.99
CA CYS A 34 4.23 8.97 -9.43
C CYS A 34 2.87 9.42 -9.95
N HIS A 35 1.80 9.26 -9.17
CA HIS A 35 0.42 9.45 -9.63
C HIS A 35 -0.20 10.77 -9.24
N ASN A 36 0.46 11.57 -8.44
CA ASN A 36 -0.09 12.83 -7.97
C ASN A 36 0.91 13.96 -8.12
N LEU A 37 1.72 13.90 -9.14
CA LEU A 37 2.64 14.98 -9.48
C LEU A 37 1.86 16.11 -10.15
N ASN A 38 2.04 17.32 -9.66
CA ASN A 38 1.48 18.52 -10.30
C ASN A 38 2.09 18.77 -11.68
N ILE A 39 3.11 18.03 -12.03
CA ILE A 39 3.74 18.12 -13.35
C ILE A 39 3.10 17.05 -14.22
N GLN A 40 2.38 17.45 -15.25
CA GLN A 40 1.83 16.53 -16.23
C GLN A 40 2.95 16.00 -17.09
N VAL A 41 3.64 14.99 -16.57
CA VAL A 41 4.79 14.45 -17.27
C VAL A 41 4.37 13.57 -18.43
N THR A 42 3.33 12.75 -18.24
CA THR A 42 2.84 11.89 -19.32
C THR A 42 1.38 11.52 -19.08
N LYS A 43 0.66 11.27 -20.19
CA LYS A 43 -0.68 10.72 -20.11
C LYS A 43 -0.70 9.27 -19.64
N LYS A 44 0.48 8.64 -19.46
CA LYS A 44 0.58 7.24 -19.07
C LYS A 44 0.45 7.02 -17.58
N ILE A 45 0.61 8.07 -16.78
CA ILE A 45 0.49 7.97 -15.32
C ILE A 45 -0.72 8.80 -14.89
N PRO A 46 -1.88 8.18 -14.65
CA PRO A 46 -3.09 8.91 -14.30
C PRO A 46 -3.02 9.44 -12.88
N ASP A 47 -3.76 10.52 -12.63
CA ASP A 47 -3.95 11.05 -11.29
C ASP A 47 -4.95 10.17 -10.55
N MET A 48 -4.54 9.68 -9.38
CA MET A 48 -5.40 8.82 -8.56
C MET A 48 -6.63 9.56 -8.03
N ASN A 49 -6.58 10.87 -7.94
CA ASN A 49 -7.72 11.66 -7.45
C ASN A 49 -8.92 11.61 -8.38
N ASN A 50 -8.70 11.27 -9.64
CA ASN A 50 -9.77 11.15 -10.63
C ASN A 50 -10.46 9.79 -10.62
N LEU A 51 -9.97 8.84 -9.83
CA LEU A 51 -10.55 7.52 -9.72
C LEU A 51 -11.49 7.44 -8.53
N GLU A 52 -12.53 6.64 -8.66
CA GLU A 52 -13.35 6.25 -7.52
C GLU A 52 -12.67 5.09 -6.77
N LYS A 53 -12.99 4.97 -5.48
CA LYS A 53 -12.40 3.95 -4.63
C LYS A 53 -12.59 2.54 -5.20
N GLU A 54 -13.81 2.23 -5.65
CA GLU A 54 -14.11 0.90 -6.20
C GLU A 54 -13.33 0.64 -7.47
N GLU A 55 -13.18 1.64 -8.31
CA GLU A 55 -12.40 1.52 -9.53
C GLU A 55 -10.92 1.30 -9.24
N PHE A 56 -10.39 1.99 -8.24
CA PHE A 56 -9.02 1.79 -7.80
C PHE A 56 -8.80 0.34 -7.37
N ILE A 57 -9.71 -0.18 -6.54
CA ILE A 57 -9.61 -1.57 -6.06
C ILE A 57 -9.65 -2.54 -7.23
N ARG A 58 -10.56 -2.32 -8.17
CA ARG A 58 -10.71 -3.17 -9.35
C ARG A 58 -9.45 -3.17 -10.20
N LEU A 59 -8.89 -1.99 -10.45
CA LEU A 59 -7.68 -1.86 -11.26
C LEU A 59 -6.48 -2.49 -10.60
N MET A 60 -6.29 -2.26 -9.29
CA MET A 60 -5.17 -2.85 -8.57
C MET A 60 -5.26 -4.37 -8.54
N THR A 61 -6.47 -4.91 -8.37
CA THR A 61 -6.70 -6.34 -8.40
C THR A 61 -6.41 -6.90 -9.79
N LYS A 62 -6.81 -6.19 -10.82
CA LYS A 62 -6.54 -6.58 -12.20
C LYS A 62 -5.05 -6.63 -12.47
N TYR A 63 -4.31 -5.59 -12.11
CA TYR A 63 -2.86 -5.54 -12.29
C TYR A 63 -2.17 -6.68 -11.54
N LYS A 64 -2.65 -6.98 -10.34
CA LYS A 64 -2.09 -8.06 -9.53
C LYS A 64 -2.22 -9.42 -10.21
N ASN A 65 -3.37 -9.66 -10.86
CA ASN A 65 -3.70 -10.95 -11.44
C ASN A 65 -3.28 -11.09 -12.91
N ASP A 66 -2.97 -10.00 -13.58
CA ASP A 66 -2.52 -10.03 -14.97
C ASP A 66 -1.14 -10.65 -15.08
N LYS A 67 -0.90 -11.28 -16.21
CA LYS A 67 0.41 -11.86 -16.54
C LYS A 67 1.38 -10.83 -17.11
N ASP A 68 0.92 -9.63 -17.39
CA ASP A 68 1.75 -8.57 -17.92
C ASP A 68 2.81 -8.14 -16.91
N ASN A 69 3.80 -7.41 -17.36
CA ASN A 69 4.97 -7.09 -16.56
C ASN A 69 5.25 -5.59 -16.51
N SER A 70 4.21 -4.78 -16.51
CA SER A 70 4.36 -3.33 -16.33
C SER A 70 4.77 -3.02 -14.89
N VAL A 71 5.12 -1.75 -14.64
CA VAL A 71 5.49 -1.30 -13.31
C VAL A 71 4.34 -1.55 -12.33
N MET A 72 3.10 -1.22 -12.73
CA MET A 72 1.95 -1.42 -11.84
C MET A 72 1.64 -2.89 -11.60
N ASN A 73 1.87 -3.75 -12.59
CA ASN A 73 1.72 -5.19 -12.36
C ASN A 73 2.69 -5.68 -11.28
N ARG A 74 3.94 -5.25 -11.34
CA ARG A 74 4.96 -5.64 -10.37
C ARG A 74 4.65 -5.12 -8.98
N ILE A 75 4.23 -3.86 -8.89
CA ILE A 75 3.88 -3.25 -7.61
C ILE A 75 2.67 -3.95 -7.00
N SER A 76 1.64 -4.19 -7.80
CA SER A 76 0.40 -4.78 -7.31
C SER A 76 0.57 -6.22 -6.81
N ARG A 77 1.52 -6.95 -7.36
CA ARG A 77 1.74 -8.35 -6.98
C ARG A 77 2.28 -8.51 -5.56
N VAL A 78 2.92 -7.47 -4.99
CA VAL A 78 3.43 -7.58 -3.63
C VAL A 78 2.36 -7.35 -2.57
N PHE A 79 1.17 -6.92 -2.97
CA PHE A 79 0.07 -6.64 -2.04
C PHE A 79 -0.93 -7.78 -2.01
N THR A 80 -1.44 -8.08 -0.81
CA THR A 80 -2.60 -8.96 -0.68
C THR A 80 -3.86 -8.17 -1.03
N ASP A 81 -4.98 -8.88 -1.23
CA ASP A 81 -6.25 -8.21 -1.47
C ASP A 81 -6.61 -7.29 -0.30
N ASN A 82 -6.33 -7.72 0.92
CA ASN A 82 -6.57 -6.91 2.10
C ASN A 82 -5.70 -5.66 2.13
N ASP A 83 -4.45 -5.77 1.69
CA ASP A 83 -3.56 -4.61 1.57
C ASP A 83 -4.13 -3.58 0.59
N ILE A 84 -4.65 -4.04 -0.53
CA ILE A 84 -5.27 -3.16 -1.54
C ILE A 84 -6.45 -2.41 -0.92
N LEU A 85 -7.29 -3.09 -0.13
CA LEU A 85 -8.40 -2.44 0.56
C LEU A 85 -7.93 -1.39 1.55
N LYS A 86 -6.88 -1.67 2.31
CA LYS A 86 -6.32 -0.72 3.27
C LYS A 86 -5.72 0.50 2.57
N ILE A 87 -5.04 0.28 1.46
CA ILE A 87 -4.49 1.39 0.66
C ILE A 87 -5.63 2.26 0.12
N ALA A 88 -6.68 1.63 -0.39
CA ALA A 88 -7.85 2.35 -0.89
C ALA A 88 -8.52 3.18 0.20
N ASP A 89 -8.66 2.60 1.39
CA ASP A 89 -9.22 3.32 2.53
C ASP A 89 -8.39 4.56 2.88
N LYS A 90 -7.09 4.43 2.78
CA LYS A 90 -6.19 5.55 3.11
C LYS A 90 -6.28 6.67 2.09
N ILE A 91 -6.40 6.31 0.81
CA ILE A 91 -6.46 7.31 -0.27
C ILE A 91 -7.84 7.96 -0.36
N TYR A 92 -8.89 7.16 -0.30
CA TYR A 92 -10.26 7.61 -0.62
C TYR A 92 -11.20 7.66 0.59
N GLY A 93 -10.76 7.18 1.75
CA GLY A 93 -11.60 7.11 2.94
C GLY A 93 -12.32 5.78 3.06
N LYS A 94 -12.99 5.58 4.18
CA LYS A 94 -13.59 4.29 4.53
C LYS A 94 -15.03 4.11 4.06
N LYS A 95 -15.45 4.82 3.09
CA LYS A 95 -16.82 4.60 2.60
C LYS A 95 -16.95 3.36 1.74
#